data_abfa5296e87d63b2a4021e52a4244f16
#
_entry.id   abfa5296e87d63b2a4021e52a4244f16
#
_cell.length_a   1.000
_cell.length_b   1.000
_cell.length_c   1.000
_cell.angle_alpha   90.00
_cell.angle_beta   90.00
_cell.angle_gamma   90.00
#
_symmetry.space_group_name_H-M   'P 1'
#
loop_
_entity.id
_entity.type
_entity.pdbx_description
1 polymer ?
#
loop_
_entity_poly.entity_id
_entity_poly.type
_entity_poly.pdbx_seq_one_letter_code
_entity_poly.pdbx_strand_id
1 'polypeptide(L)'
;MYLSAQAIEALEGVRKVHLLDAKAVRINKSLGDAVGMTQLGIHQISVPPGHFSTEFHCHRYEEEAIYVLSGSGVATIGDCKQPIGPGDFIGCPINGVAHEMYNDGDEPLVCLVVGQRLAQDVSDYPRLGKRLYRNSGEWSLVDHADIEHVAR
;
A
#
# COMPACT_ATOMS: atom_id res chain seq x y z
N MET A 1 -17.63 -4.59 17.89
CA MET A 1 -16.17 -4.35 18.04
C MET A 1 -15.90 -2.90 17.73
N TYR A 2 -15.15 -2.20 18.58
CA TYR A 2 -15.00 -0.74 18.50
C TYR A 2 -13.60 -0.34 18.95
N LEU A 3 -12.95 0.55 18.23
CA LEU A 3 -11.72 1.22 18.63
C LEU A 3 -12.02 2.72 18.74
N SER A 4 -11.82 3.29 19.94
CA SER A 4 -11.86 4.74 20.09
C SER A 4 -10.63 5.40 19.46
N ALA A 5 -10.68 6.71 19.22
CA ALA A 5 -9.51 7.46 18.77
C ALA A 5 -8.32 7.28 19.74
N GLN A 6 -8.58 7.30 21.05
CA GLN A 6 -7.57 7.07 22.08
C GLN A 6 -6.98 5.63 21.99
N ALA A 7 -7.81 4.62 21.72
CA ALA A 7 -7.34 3.26 21.54
C ALA A 7 -6.48 3.11 20.27
N ILE A 8 -6.85 3.77 19.16
CA ILE A 8 -6.05 3.80 17.95
C ILE A 8 -4.71 4.51 18.18
N GLU A 9 -4.72 5.62 18.90
CA GLU A 9 -3.48 6.31 19.26
C GLU A 9 -2.54 5.42 20.09
N ALA A 10 -3.08 4.68 21.03
CA ALA A 10 -2.35 3.77 21.89
C ALA A 10 -1.87 2.48 21.21
N LEU A 11 -2.38 2.15 20.00
CA LEU A 11 -1.87 0.99 19.27
C LEU A 11 -0.39 1.17 18.93
N GLU A 12 0.40 0.16 19.24
CA GLU A 12 1.79 0.11 18.81
C GLU A 12 1.85 -0.05 17.28
N GLY A 13 2.57 0.86 16.63
CA GLY A 13 2.80 0.81 15.19
C GLY A 13 3.97 -0.12 14.87
N VAL A 14 3.80 -0.97 13.87
CA VAL A 14 4.86 -1.85 13.38
C VAL A 14 5.60 -1.17 12.24
N ARG A 15 6.92 -0.97 12.40
CA ARG A 15 7.77 -0.49 11.31
C ARG A 15 7.85 -1.55 10.21
N LYS A 16 7.43 -1.20 8.99
CA LYS A 16 7.53 -2.05 7.81
C LYS A 16 8.44 -1.41 6.78
N VAL A 17 9.32 -2.23 6.20
CA VAL A 17 10.15 -1.89 5.05
C VAL A 17 9.71 -2.79 3.91
N HIS A 18 9.51 -2.22 2.74
CA HIS A 18 9.09 -3.01 1.58
C HIS A 18 10.20 -3.97 1.13
N LEU A 19 9.82 -5.18 0.72
CA LEU A 19 10.78 -6.23 0.36
C LEU A 19 11.66 -5.87 -0.86
N LEU A 20 11.21 -4.99 -1.73
CA LEU A 20 11.90 -4.59 -2.96
C LEU A 20 12.49 -3.17 -2.90
N ASP A 21 12.17 -2.37 -1.88
CA ASP A 21 12.68 -1.01 -1.74
C ASP A 21 12.95 -0.64 -0.28
N ALA A 22 14.23 -0.51 0.07
CA ALA A 22 14.65 -0.11 1.41
C ALA A 22 14.23 1.33 1.80
N LYS A 23 13.87 2.18 0.83
CA LYS A 23 13.36 3.54 1.06
C LYS A 23 11.84 3.56 1.25
N ALA A 24 11.15 2.49 0.93
CA ALA A 24 9.72 2.35 1.19
C ALA A 24 9.50 1.88 2.64
N VAL A 25 9.27 2.85 3.51
CA VAL A 25 9.18 2.66 4.97
C VAL A 25 7.89 3.28 5.49
N ARG A 26 7.17 2.52 6.29
CA ARG A 26 5.98 3.02 7.01
C ARG A 26 5.86 2.43 8.40
N ILE A 27 5.23 3.17 9.29
CA ILE A 27 4.74 2.66 10.58
C ILE A 27 3.27 2.28 10.38
N ASN A 28 2.93 1.03 10.63
CA ASN A 28 1.62 0.46 10.32
C ASN A 28 0.85 0.07 11.57
N LYS A 29 -0.29 0.70 11.80
CA LYS A 29 -1.29 0.29 12.81
C LYS A 29 -2.40 -0.47 12.12
N SER A 30 -2.55 -1.76 12.38
CA SER A 30 -3.55 -2.62 11.72
C SER A 30 -4.87 -2.55 12.45
N LEU A 31 -5.74 -1.61 12.04
CA LEU A 31 -7.04 -1.37 12.70
C LEU A 31 -8.00 -2.54 12.47
N GLY A 32 -8.02 -3.08 11.26
CA GLY A 32 -8.87 -4.22 10.91
C GLY A 32 -8.54 -5.46 11.74
N ASP A 33 -7.25 -5.79 11.87
CA ASP A 33 -6.80 -6.95 12.65
C ASP A 33 -7.11 -6.79 14.14
N ALA A 34 -6.97 -5.57 14.67
CA ALA A 34 -7.25 -5.26 16.06
C ALA A 34 -8.73 -5.50 16.46
N VAL A 35 -9.63 -5.56 15.48
CA VAL A 35 -11.07 -5.88 15.67
C VAL A 35 -11.50 -7.18 15.02
N GLY A 36 -10.55 -7.99 14.52
CA GLY A 36 -10.80 -9.32 13.99
C GLY A 36 -11.37 -9.37 12.57
N MET A 37 -11.14 -8.33 11.75
CA MET A 37 -11.51 -8.35 10.33
C MET A 37 -10.51 -9.19 9.54
N THR A 38 -11.02 -10.01 8.61
CA THR A 38 -10.19 -10.94 7.82
C THR A 38 -10.21 -10.67 6.32
N GLN A 39 -11.28 -10.05 5.81
CA GLN A 39 -11.48 -9.83 4.37
C GLN A 39 -10.97 -8.48 3.88
N LEU A 40 -10.75 -7.55 4.80
CA LEU A 40 -10.22 -6.21 4.52
C LEU A 40 -9.00 -5.93 5.38
N GLY A 41 -7.94 -5.45 4.76
CA GLY A 41 -6.83 -4.80 5.42
C GLY A 41 -7.16 -3.34 5.64
N ILE A 42 -7.39 -2.94 6.89
CA ILE A 42 -7.63 -1.54 7.25
C ILE A 42 -6.49 -1.09 8.14
N HIS A 43 -5.70 -0.15 7.63
CA HIS A 43 -4.48 0.28 8.27
C HIS A 43 -4.41 1.80 8.38
N GLN A 44 -4.05 2.31 9.54
CA GLN A 44 -3.47 3.64 9.62
C GLN A 44 -1.97 3.49 9.42
N ILE A 45 -1.46 4.08 8.34
CA ILE A 45 -0.03 4.12 8.06
C ILE A 45 0.53 5.50 8.30
N SER A 46 1.78 5.56 8.71
CA SER A 46 2.55 6.79 8.84
C SER A 46 3.84 6.63 8.06
N VAL A 47 4.03 7.44 7.01
CA VAL A 47 5.21 7.46 6.15
C VAL A 47 6.13 8.57 6.65
N PRO A 48 7.35 8.25 7.13
CA PRO A 48 8.29 9.28 7.59
C PRO A 48 8.75 10.19 6.45
N PRO A 49 9.22 11.41 6.75
CA PRO A 49 9.85 12.30 5.76
C PRO A 49 10.95 11.60 4.95
N GLY A 50 10.97 11.85 3.66
CA GLY A 50 11.96 11.31 2.73
C GLY A 50 11.77 9.83 2.35
N HIS A 51 10.64 9.21 2.70
CA HIS A 51 10.35 7.82 2.42
C HIS A 51 9.14 7.62 1.51
N PHE A 52 9.11 6.49 0.82
CA PHE A 52 7.93 6.01 0.09
C PHE A 52 7.02 5.17 1.00
N SER A 53 5.74 5.13 0.68
CA SER A 53 4.78 4.26 1.38
C SER A 53 4.97 2.78 1.02
N THR A 54 5.32 2.53 -0.24
CA THR A 54 5.50 1.21 -0.84
C THR A 54 6.36 1.37 -2.11
N GLU A 55 6.81 0.28 -2.73
CA GLU A 55 7.33 0.30 -4.11
C GLU A 55 6.20 0.58 -5.09
N PHE A 56 6.52 1.24 -6.22
CA PHE A 56 5.56 1.56 -7.28
C PHE A 56 4.96 0.30 -7.89
N HIS A 57 3.66 0.05 -7.66
CA HIS A 57 2.98 -1.20 -7.99
C HIS A 57 1.51 -1.03 -8.34
N CYS A 58 0.93 -2.07 -8.94
CA CYS A 58 -0.51 -2.22 -9.10
C CYS A 58 -0.97 -3.64 -8.80
N HIS A 59 -2.23 -3.78 -8.39
CA HIS A 59 -2.89 -5.06 -8.12
C HIS A 59 -3.71 -5.53 -9.30
N ARG A 60 -3.78 -6.85 -9.52
CA ARG A 60 -4.56 -7.45 -10.60
C ARG A 60 -5.96 -7.89 -10.14
N TYR A 61 -6.14 -8.15 -8.86
CA TYR A 61 -7.39 -8.70 -8.32
C TYR A 61 -7.90 -7.94 -7.09
N GLU A 62 -7.04 -7.26 -6.34
CA GLU A 62 -7.43 -6.48 -5.17
C GLU A 62 -7.64 -5.01 -5.51
N GLU A 63 -8.62 -4.40 -4.87
CA GLU A 63 -8.79 -2.95 -4.85
C GLU A 63 -8.19 -2.37 -3.58
N GLU A 64 -7.63 -1.18 -3.70
CA GLU A 64 -7.13 -0.41 -2.56
C GLU A 64 -7.67 1.01 -2.61
N ALA A 65 -7.96 1.56 -1.44
CA ALA A 65 -8.35 2.94 -1.25
C ALA A 65 -7.47 3.59 -0.18
N ILE A 66 -7.05 4.82 -0.44
CA ILE A 66 -6.18 5.58 0.46
C ILE A 66 -6.84 6.93 0.74
N TYR A 67 -6.96 7.28 2.01
CA TYR A 67 -7.46 8.58 2.44
C TYR A 67 -6.40 9.28 3.30
N VAL A 68 -6.00 10.48 2.94
CA VAL A 68 -5.00 11.24 3.66
C VAL A 68 -5.63 11.87 4.91
N LEU A 69 -5.07 11.54 6.07
CA LEU A 69 -5.53 12.04 7.37
C LEU A 69 -4.78 13.29 7.81
N SER A 70 -3.44 13.29 7.64
CA SER A 70 -2.59 14.43 8.00
C SER A 70 -1.24 14.37 7.29
N GLY A 71 -0.49 15.47 7.31
CA GLY A 71 0.76 15.61 6.58
C GLY A 71 0.53 15.91 5.11
N SER A 72 1.60 15.93 4.34
CA SER A 72 1.57 16.16 2.90
C SER A 72 2.59 15.25 2.20
N GLY A 73 2.46 15.12 0.88
CA GLY A 73 3.35 14.31 0.08
C GLY A 73 2.99 14.37 -1.40
N VAL A 74 3.56 13.48 -2.18
CA VAL A 74 3.29 13.32 -3.61
C VAL A 74 2.83 11.90 -3.89
N ALA A 75 1.66 11.74 -4.49
CA ALA A 75 1.22 10.47 -5.08
C ALA A 75 1.69 10.40 -6.53
N THR A 76 2.34 9.30 -6.90
CA THR A 76 2.58 8.95 -8.30
C THR A 76 1.53 7.95 -8.72
N ILE A 77 0.74 8.27 -9.75
CA ILE A 77 -0.37 7.45 -10.27
C ILE A 77 -0.16 7.31 -11.78
N GLY A 78 0.29 6.15 -12.24
CA GLY A 78 0.82 5.97 -13.59
C GLY A 78 1.99 6.93 -13.84
N ASP A 79 1.87 7.77 -14.88
CA ASP A 79 2.88 8.77 -15.24
C ASP A 79 2.65 10.15 -14.58
N CYS A 80 1.56 10.28 -13.80
CA CYS A 80 1.18 11.55 -13.18
C CYS A 80 1.68 11.63 -11.73
N LYS A 81 2.25 12.78 -11.38
CA LYS A 81 2.57 13.14 -9.99
C LYS A 81 1.58 14.17 -9.49
N GLN A 82 0.97 13.89 -8.36
CA GLN A 82 -0.05 14.73 -7.76
C GLN A 82 0.32 15.06 -6.30
N PRO A 83 0.49 16.34 -5.93
CA PRO A 83 0.56 16.69 -4.52
C PRO A 83 -0.69 16.22 -3.77
N ILE A 84 -0.50 15.70 -2.57
CA ILE A 84 -1.59 15.20 -1.74
C ILE A 84 -1.50 15.79 -0.33
N GLY A 85 -2.67 15.97 0.30
CA GLY A 85 -2.81 16.48 1.65
C GLY A 85 -4.11 16.01 2.32
N PRO A 86 -4.38 16.47 3.56
CA PRO A 86 -5.51 16.01 4.34
C PRO A 86 -6.85 16.18 3.61
N GLY A 87 -7.65 15.12 3.56
CA GLY A 87 -8.92 15.07 2.85
C GLY A 87 -8.85 14.50 1.44
N ASP A 88 -7.66 14.33 0.87
CA ASP A 88 -7.51 13.73 -0.45
C ASP A 88 -7.76 12.22 -0.41
N PHE A 89 -8.33 11.73 -1.51
CA PHE A 89 -8.66 10.32 -1.72
C PHE A 89 -7.99 9.78 -2.98
N ILE A 90 -7.37 8.61 -2.85
CA ILE A 90 -6.79 7.87 -3.97
C ILE A 90 -7.49 6.50 -4.02
N GLY A 91 -8.09 6.18 -5.16
CA GLY A 91 -8.65 4.87 -5.45
C GLY A 91 -7.77 4.10 -6.42
N CYS A 92 -7.44 2.86 -6.09
CA CYS A 92 -6.62 1.97 -6.89
C CYS A 92 -7.49 0.77 -7.34
N PRO A 93 -8.16 0.88 -8.50
CA PRO A 93 -9.03 -0.18 -8.99
C PRO A 93 -8.23 -1.40 -9.47
N ILE A 94 -8.91 -2.54 -9.57
CA ILE A 94 -8.39 -3.77 -10.19
C ILE A 94 -7.83 -3.48 -11.58
N ASN A 95 -6.62 -3.96 -11.85
CA ASN A 95 -5.92 -3.70 -13.11
C ASN A 95 -5.71 -2.20 -13.41
N GLY A 96 -5.77 -1.35 -12.40
CA GLY A 96 -5.47 0.06 -12.52
C GLY A 96 -3.99 0.33 -12.81
N VAL A 97 -3.67 1.61 -12.97
CA VAL A 97 -2.27 2.04 -13.13
C VAL A 97 -1.50 1.87 -11.82
N ALA A 98 -0.20 1.65 -11.93
CA ALA A 98 0.65 1.54 -10.76
C ALA A 98 0.71 2.86 -9.98
N HIS A 99 0.89 2.73 -8.67
CA HIS A 99 0.87 3.86 -7.75
C HIS A 99 1.87 3.70 -6.61
N GLU A 100 2.23 4.82 -6.01
CA GLU A 100 3.02 4.95 -4.78
C GLU A 100 2.76 6.31 -4.16
N MET A 101 3.13 6.51 -2.90
CA MET A 101 3.20 7.82 -2.28
C MET A 101 4.61 8.07 -1.76
N TYR A 102 5.08 9.31 -1.89
CA TYR A 102 6.34 9.80 -1.33
C TYR A 102 6.07 10.94 -0.37
N ASN A 103 6.63 10.88 0.82
CA ASN A 103 6.58 11.99 1.76
C ASN A 103 7.75 12.93 1.47
N ASP A 104 7.47 14.05 0.81
CA ASP A 104 8.42 15.13 0.54
C ASP A 104 8.34 16.29 1.55
N GLY A 105 7.49 16.17 2.57
CA GLY A 105 7.33 17.13 3.67
C GLY A 105 8.28 16.84 4.84
N ASP A 106 8.14 17.65 5.88
CA ASP A 106 8.96 17.57 7.09
C ASP A 106 8.27 16.80 8.22
N GLU A 107 6.95 16.57 8.09
CA GLU A 107 6.11 15.84 9.04
C GLU A 107 5.66 14.49 8.47
N PRO A 108 5.29 13.51 9.30
CA PRO A 108 4.79 12.24 8.80
C PRO A 108 3.53 12.40 7.93
N LEU A 109 3.51 11.76 6.77
CA LEU A 109 2.31 11.61 5.96
C LEU A 109 1.49 10.45 6.52
N VAL A 110 0.31 10.76 7.11
CA VAL A 110 -0.56 9.78 7.74
C VAL A 110 -1.78 9.50 6.87
N CYS A 111 -2.00 8.24 6.55
CA CYS A 111 -3.12 7.81 5.69
C CYS A 111 -3.89 6.66 6.32
N LEU A 112 -5.20 6.62 6.03
CA LEU A 112 -6.01 5.42 6.18
C LEU A 112 -5.95 4.65 4.86
N VAL A 113 -5.46 3.43 4.91
CA VAL A 113 -5.37 2.52 3.76
C VAL A 113 -6.35 1.37 3.97
N VAL A 114 -7.20 1.13 2.98
CA VAL A 114 -8.19 0.06 2.97
C VAL A 114 -7.98 -0.76 1.72
N GLY A 115 -7.61 -2.03 1.85
CA GLY A 115 -7.41 -2.94 0.74
C GLY A 115 -8.13 -4.26 0.97
N GLN A 116 -8.50 -4.93 -0.10
CA GLN A 116 -9.01 -6.30 -0.02
C GLN A 116 -7.91 -7.25 0.46
N ARG A 117 -8.34 -8.40 1.02
CA ARG A 117 -7.47 -9.52 1.39
C ARG A 117 -7.98 -10.78 0.74
N LEU A 118 -7.77 -10.90 -0.55
CA LEU A 118 -8.11 -12.11 -1.29
C LEU A 118 -7.07 -13.22 -0.99
N ALA A 119 -7.49 -14.47 -1.09
CA ALA A 119 -6.57 -15.60 -0.97
C ALA A 119 -5.50 -15.60 -2.08
N GLN A 120 -5.83 -14.99 -3.22
CA GLN A 120 -4.94 -14.86 -4.37
C GLN A 120 -4.94 -13.42 -4.86
N ASP A 121 -3.75 -12.91 -5.15
CA ASP A 121 -3.56 -11.63 -5.84
C ASP A 121 -2.26 -11.68 -6.66
N VAL A 122 -2.17 -10.79 -7.61
CA VAL A 122 -0.97 -10.58 -8.42
C VAL A 122 -0.62 -9.11 -8.40
N SER A 123 0.57 -8.77 -7.95
CA SER A 123 1.06 -7.39 -7.96
C SER A 123 2.18 -7.22 -8.96
N ASP A 124 2.07 -6.24 -9.84
CA ASP A 124 3.14 -5.87 -10.76
C ASP A 124 3.95 -4.70 -10.23
N TYR A 125 5.26 -4.78 -10.38
CA TYR A 125 6.25 -3.75 -10.08
C TYR A 125 6.89 -3.29 -11.39
N PRO A 126 6.25 -2.39 -12.16
CA PRO A 126 6.65 -2.13 -13.54
C PRO A 126 8.04 -1.52 -13.68
N ARG A 127 8.50 -0.70 -12.71
CA ARG A 127 9.85 -0.12 -12.72
C ARG A 127 10.95 -1.16 -12.51
N LEU A 128 10.63 -2.26 -11.83
CA LEU A 128 11.56 -3.34 -11.52
C LEU A 128 11.46 -4.51 -12.50
N GLY A 129 10.47 -4.52 -13.40
CA GLY A 129 10.20 -5.64 -14.28
C GLY A 129 9.86 -6.92 -13.52
N LYS A 130 9.18 -6.80 -12.36
CA LYS A 130 8.87 -7.92 -11.48
C LYS A 130 7.38 -8.08 -11.25
N ARG A 131 6.99 -9.32 -10.99
CA ARG A 131 5.63 -9.70 -10.60
C ARG A 131 5.65 -10.55 -9.34
N LEU A 132 4.79 -10.21 -8.40
CA LEU A 132 4.56 -10.98 -7.19
C LEU A 132 3.23 -11.73 -7.32
N TYR A 133 3.29 -13.04 -7.19
CA TYR A 133 2.12 -13.89 -7.05
C TYR A 133 1.90 -14.19 -5.57
N ARG A 134 0.70 -13.92 -5.09
CA ARG A 134 0.26 -14.32 -3.76
C ARG A 134 -0.80 -15.41 -3.89
N ASN A 135 -0.60 -16.53 -3.21
CA ASN A 135 -1.51 -17.67 -3.24
C ASN A 135 -1.61 -18.27 -1.83
N SER A 136 -2.70 -17.97 -1.11
CA SER A 136 -3.02 -18.57 0.18
C SER A 136 -1.85 -18.55 1.19
N GLY A 137 -1.12 -17.41 1.24
CA GLY A 137 0.01 -17.21 2.16
C GLY A 137 1.38 -17.51 1.56
N GLU A 138 1.47 -18.13 0.40
CA GLU A 138 2.71 -18.27 -0.37
C GLU A 138 2.92 -17.03 -1.24
N TRP A 139 4.16 -16.54 -1.29
CA TRP A 139 4.55 -15.37 -2.05
C TRP A 139 5.68 -15.72 -2.99
N SER A 140 5.45 -15.61 -4.29
CA SER A 140 6.44 -15.94 -5.33
C SER A 140 6.74 -14.71 -6.17
N LEU A 141 7.97 -14.23 -6.10
CA LEU A 141 8.45 -13.10 -6.89
C LEU A 141 9.16 -13.62 -8.14
N VAL A 142 8.74 -13.14 -9.32
CA VAL A 142 9.24 -13.59 -10.61
C VAL A 142 9.62 -12.38 -11.46
N ASP A 143 10.71 -12.46 -12.22
CA ASP A 143 11.04 -11.46 -13.23
C ASP A 143 10.08 -11.58 -14.43
N HIS A 144 9.62 -10.47 -15.00
CA HIS A 144 8.71 -10.50 -16.15
C HIS A 144 9.32 -11.25 -17.34
N ALA A 145 10.64 -11.21 -17.49
CA ALA A 145 11.36 -11.92 -18.56
C ALA A 145 11.26 -13.46 -18.46
N ASP A 146 10.99 -13.97 -17.26
CA ASP A 146 10.90 -15.42 -17.00
C ASP A 146 9.44 -15.94 -17.07
N ILE A 147 8.47 -15.05 -17.35
CA ILE A 147 7.07 -15.43 -17.47
C ILE A 147 6.76 -15.84 -18.91
N GLU A 148 6.48 -17.12 -19.11
CA GLU A 148 6.01 -17.62 -20.39
C GLU A 148 4.51 -17.38 -20.53
N HIS A 149 4.12 -16.61 -21.55
CA HIS A 149 2.73 -16.38 -21.92
C HIS A 149 2.22 -17.43 -22.88
N VAL A 150 1.39 -18.35 -22.38
CA VAL A 150 0.82 -19.44 -23.19
C VAL A 150 -0.44 -18.92 -23.88
N ALA A 151 -0.47 -19.03 -25.22
CA ALA A 151 -1.69 -18.78 -25.98
C ALA A 151 -2.72 -19.91 -25.71
N ARG A 152 -4.00 -19.54 -25.55
CA ARG A 152 -5.11 -20.49 -25.47
C ARG A 152 -5.80 -20.59 -26.80
#